data_819c017d62288091cdb24c713ae153da
#
_entry.id   819c017d62288091cdb24c713ae153da
#
_cell.length_a   1.000
_cell.length_b   1.000
_cell.length_c   1.000
_cell.angle_alpha   90.00
_cell.angle_beta   90.00
_cell.angle_gamma   90.00
#
_symmetry.space_group_name_H-M   'P 1'
#
loop_
_entity.id
_entity.type
_entity.pdbx_description
1 polymer ?
#
loop_
_entity_poly.entity_id
_entity_poly.type
_entity_poly.pdbx_seq_one_letter_code
_entity_poly.pdbx_strand_id
1 'polypeptide(L)'
;MKILKIFIGLAAIALCLGFASCSSDDDAPSYSEVAVDNSQLKILLESKGYTFDENGKLLLDDKANSTTSLDLSGTQVDTAALKELSVFPNLKELNLSNNGYGPVFHIASLPSQITGLDLQGNDIYDFDGLVTAKVENDEVKATILHEFTKLYLPASCKYNVEDLMPFYTQNKAENKTVDMQMVNDKGSLEKYNTLREIPDTYFAAYLKMNFSSVFTSDGKLDISKPLGLEDRGRNIFLQYDTQYEDIEKIASIEGIEYFVNNPFYPSFYVFIDVQSSTGQTKQFVCHRLSPRQNVKGLVVKKTNFIGGLDLSDATALSSLGISNNPSVTSLDLTNTAFLNQEIKDFDATMSNLLDCRDCKNLEEIKINLNNKKVTSQIILANLPKLKAINLQSIEAIGDLALCQLPNCEIIYPINLIAYYRSSNNKLYDFESNPRRKVYFTVSQDVLDKESTKNFVQTYSAHLENDNSTYSEYNPVEWK
;
A
#
# COMPACT_ATOMS: atom_id res chain seq x y z
N MET A 1 -39.39 -9.59 -29.98
CA MET A 1 -39.80 -10.53 -28.93
C MET A 1 -38.98 -10.17 -27.68
N LYS A 2 -39.61 -9.50 -26.74
CA LYS A 2 -39.00 -9.00 -25.49
C LYS A 2 -38.98 -10.12 -24.47
N ILE A 3 -37.84 -10.41 -23.84
CA ILE A 3 -37.77 -11.20 -22.62
C ILE A 3 -37.21 -10.29 -21.52
N LEU A 4 -38.13 -9.89 -20.68
CA LEU A 4 -37.94 -9.13 -19.44
C LEU A 4 -37.53 -10.13 -18.36
N LYS A 5 -36.32 -10.01 -17.82
CA LYS A 5 -35.91 -10.76 -16.62
C LYS A 5 -36.15 -9.88 -15.40
N ILE A 6 -37.16 -10.25 -14.64
CA ILE A 6 -37.50 -9.68 -13.33
C ILE A 6 -36.57 -10.32 -12.30
N PHE A 7 -35.78 -9.52 -11.62
CA PHE A 7 -35.07 -9.93 -10.39
C PHE A 7 -36.02 -9.71 -9.21
N ILE A 8 -36.42 -10.79 -8.57
CA ILE A 8 -37.20 -10.77 -7.32
C ILE A 8 -36.21 -10.67 -6.18
N GLY A 9 -36.17 -9.49 -5.53
CA GLY A 9 -35.47 -9.32 -4.24
C GLY A 9 -36.32 -9.95 -3.12
N LEU A 10 -35.80 -10.93 -2.42
CA LEU A 10 -36.39 -11.44 -1.19
C LEU A 10 -36.04 -10.51 -0.02
N ALA A 11 -36.95 -9.64 0.35
CA ALA A 11 -36.94 -8.98 1.65
C ALA A 11 -37.56 -9.95 2.67
N ALA A 12 -36.76 -10.47 3.58
CA ALA A 12 -37.26 -11.23 4.72
C ALA A 12 -37.75 -10.25 5.78
N ILE A 13 -39.06 -10.01 5.80
CA ILE A 13 -39.72 -9.31 6.91
C ILE A 13 -39.99 -10.36 7.99
N ALA A 14 -39.24 -10.31 9.09
CA ALA A 14 -39.57 -11.07 10.29
C ALA A 14 -40.78 -10.43 11.00
N LEU A 15 -41.94 -11.02 10.87
CA LEU A 15 -43.10 -10.69 11.66
C LEU A 15 -42.91 -11.31 13.06
N CYS A 16 -42.65 -10.50 14.06
CA CYS A 16 -42.79 -10.92 15.47
C CYS A 16 -44.27 -10.95 15.81
N LEU A 17 -44.86 -12.13 15.83
CA LEU A 17 -46.14 -12.39 16.46
C LEU A 17 -45.90 -12.57 17.98
N GLY A 18 -46.25 -11.58 18.75
CA GLY A 18 -46.28 -11.69 20.21
C GLY A 18 -47.35 -12.66 20.66
N PHE A 19 -46.95 -13.73 21.31
CA PHE A 19 -47.81 -14.53 22.16
C PHE A 19 -47.58 -14.05 23.61
N ALA A 20 -48.50 -13.28 24.12
CA ALA A 20 -48.61 -13.08 25.54
C ALA A 20 -49.13 -14.39 26.18
N SER A 21 -48.27 -15.15 26.78
CA SER A 21 -48.63 -16.20 27.71
C SER A 21 -48.16 -15.81 29.10
N CYS A 22 -49.06 -15.39 29.94
CA CYS A 22 -48.86 -15.32 31.38
C CYS A 22 -48.79 -16.76 31.93
N SER A 23 -47.62 -17.19 32.31
CA SER A 23 -47.44 -18.26 33.32
C SER A 23 -46.14 -17.96 34.08
N SER A 24 -46.25 -17.85 35.39
CA SER A 24 -45.15 -17.81 36.34
C SER A 24 -44.40 -19.11 36.26
N ASP A 25 -43.25 -19.09 35.61
CA ASP A 25 -42.24 -20.13 35.72
C ASP A 25 -40.86 -19.45 35.80
N ASP A 26 -40.03 -19.95 36.68
CA ASP A 26 -38.68 -19.51 36.97
C ASP A 26 -37.95 -19.18 35.69
N ASP A 27 -37.46 -17.91 35.53
CA ASP A 27 -36.75 -17.41 34.39
C ASP A 27 -35.50 -18.26 34.15
N ALA A 28 -35.58 -19.22 33.22
CA ALA A 28 -34.41 -19.94 32.76
C ALA A 28 -33.37 -18.92 32.23
N PRO A 29 -32.09 -19.05 32.60
CA PRO A 29 -31.06 -18.13 32.20
C PRO A 29 -31.01 -18.02 30.68
N SER A 30 -31.08 -16.79 30.15
CA SER A 30 -31.00 -16.50 28.71
C SER A 30 -29.56 -16.35 28.29
N TYR A 31 -29.17 -16.98 27.19
CA TYR A 31 -27.83 -16.95 26.66
C TYR A 31 -27.81 -16.36 25.24
N SER A 32 -26.63 -15.83 24.81
CA SER A 32 -26.42 -15.36 23.46
C SER A 32 -26.62 -16.49 22.42
N GLU A 33 -27.04 -16.14 21.20
CA GLU A 33 -27.19 -17.10 20.12
C GLU A 33 -25.85 -17.68 19.65
N VAL A 34 -24.84 -16.81 19.56
CA VAL A 34 -23.46 -17.14 19.19
C VAL A 34 -22.58 -17.32 20.43
N ALA A 35 -21.49 -18.06 20.30
CA ALA A 35 -20.50 -18.31 21.33
C ALA A 35 -19.28 -17.40 21.17
N VAL A 36 -18.49 -17.25 22.23
CA VAL A 36 -17.13 -16.75 22.21
C VAL A 36 -16.20 -17.95 22.20
N ASP A 37 -15.65 -18.26 21.03
CA ASP A 37 -14.75 -19.41 20.82
C ASP A 37 -13.28 -19.06 21.10
N ASN A 38 -12.90 -17.77 20.96
CA ASN A 38 -11.55 -17.31 21.26
C ASN A 38 -11.30 -17.32 22.76
N SER A 39 -10.38 -18.19 23.19
CA SER A 39 -10.09 -18.40 24.62
C SER A 39 -9.52 -17.16 25.31
N GLN A 40 -8.68 -16.38 24.64
CA GLN A 40 -8.12 -15.14 25.18
C GLN A 40 -9.23 -14.11 25.41
N LEU A 41 -10.09 -13.90 24.43
CA LEU A 41 -11.23 -12.98 24.54
C LEU A 41 -12.18 -13.43 25.65
N LYS A 42 -12.49 -14.73 25.75
CA LYS A 42 -13.37 -15.29 26.78
C LYS A 42 -12.81 -15.02 28.19
N ILE A 43 -11.54 -15.36 28.44
CA ILE A 43 -10.86 -15.10 29.71
C ILE A 43 -10.89 -13.60 30.04
N LEU A 44 -10.65 -12.74 29.06
CA LEU A 44 -10.69 -11.30 29.24
C LEU A 44 -12.08 -10.82 29.65
N LEU A 45 -13.13 -11.30 28.99
CA LEU A 45 -14.52 -10.96 29.31
C LEU A 45 -14.93 -11.51 30.69
N GLU A 46 -14.53 -12.73 31.03
CA GLU A 46 -14.74 -13.30 32.37
C GLU A 46 -14.06 -12.47 33.48
N SER A 47 -12.83 -11.98 33.21
CA SER A 47 -12.12 -11.09 34.14
C SER A 47 -12.84 -9.76 34.37
N LYS A 48 -13.63 -9.33 33.35
CA LYS A 48 -14.52 -8.17 33.47
C LYS A 48 -15.86 -8.49 34.11
N GLY A 49 -16.08 -9.77 34.55
CA GLY A 49 -17.24 -10.23 35.28
C GLY A 49 -18.43 -10.59 34.39
N TYR A 50 -18.22 -11.00 33.17
CA TYR A 50 -19.22 -11.64 32.30
C TYR A 50 -19.19 -13.15 32.54
N THR A 51 -20.34 -13.79 32.41
CA THR A 51 -20.49 -15.25 32.67
C THR A 51 -20.84 -15.96 31.36
N PHE A 52 -20.23 -17.12 31.12
CA PHE A 52 -20.45 -17.94 29.95
C PHE A 52 -20.90 -19.36 30.37
N ASP A 53 -21.68 -20.00 29.51
CA ASP A 53 -21.98 -21.42 29.67
C ASP A 53 -20.80 -22.30 29.22
N GLU A 54 -20.98 -23.62 29.29
CA GLU A 54 -19.98 -24.62 28.87
C GLU A 54 -19.70 -24.57 27.34
N ASN A 55 -20.62 -24.03 26.58
CA ASN A 55 -20.51 -23.88 25.11
C ASN A 55 -19.96 -22.51 24.70
N GLY A 56 -19.54 -21.65 25.64
CA GLY A 56 -19.01 -20.32 25.35
C GLY A 56 -20.07 -19.26 25.08
N LYS A 57 -21.36 -19.52 25.34
CA LYS A 57 -22.43 -18.55 25.17
C LYS A 57 -22.51 -17.60 26.35
N LEU A 58 -22.64 -16.31 26.08
CA LEU A 58 -22.75 -15.27 27.10
C LEU A 58 -24.10 -15.34 27.83
N LEU A 59 -24.09 -15.38 29.14
CA LEU A 59 -25.29 -15.17 29.96
C LEU A 59 -25.79 -13.72 29.77
N LEU A 60 -27.03 -13.57 29.30
CA LEU A 60 -27.70 -12.30 29.07
C LEU A 60 -28.35 -11.78 30.36
N ASP A 61 -27.55 -11.55 31.37
CA ASP A 61 -27.95 -10.91 32.62
C ASP A 61 -28.07 -9.38 32.44
N ASP A 62 -28.43 -8.67 33.52
CA ASP A 62 -28.58 -7.22 33.52
C ASP A 62 -27.28 -6.51 33.07
N LYS A 63 -26.12 -7.07 33.43
CA LYS A 63 -24.82 -6.53 33.05
C LYS A 63 -24.59 -6.68 31.56
N ALA A 64 -24.74 -7.87 31.01
CA ALA A 64 -24.56 -8.12 29.58
C ALA A 64 -25.55 -7.30 28.73
N ASN A 65 -26.81 -7.25 29.17
CA ASN A 65 -27.86 -6.48 28.48
C ASN A 65 -27.68 -4.96 28.58
N SER A 66 -27.07 -4.44 29.65
CA SER A 66 -26.79 -3.00 29.80
C SER A 66 -25.45 -2.57 29.19
N THR A 67 -24.62 -3.49 28.71
CA THR A 67 -23.32 -3.19 28.14
C THR A 67 -23.48 -2.51 26.76
N THR A 68 -23.24 -1.21 26.72
CA THR A 68 -23.25 -0.39 25.49
C THR A 68 -21.84 -0.02 25.01
N SER A 69 -20.86 -0.09 25.90
CA SER A 69 -19.45 0.15 25.61
C SER A 69 -18.56 -0.88 26.30
N LEU A 70 -17.45 -1.23 25.66
CA LEU A 70 -16.48 -2.18 26.20
C LEU A 70 -15.06 -1.64 26.02
N ASP A 71 -14.32 -1.60 27.10
CA ASP A 71 -12.92 -1.21 27.10
C ASP A 71 -12.04 -2.47 26.99
N LEU A 72 -11.34 -2.59 25.87
CA LEU A 72 -10.34 -3.61 25.54
C LEU A 72 -8.97 -2.98 25.25
N SER A 73 -8.71 -1.79 25.77
CA SER A 73 -7.44 -1.10 25.55
C SER A 73 -6.25 -1.87 26.16
N GLY A 74 -5.14 -1.95 25.43
CA GLY A 74 -3.90 -2.57 25.89
C GLY A 74 -3.97 -4.08 26.15
N THR A 75 -5.02 -4.75 25.70
CA THR A 75 -5.23 -6.19 25.95
C THR A 75 -4.58 -7.10 24.92
N GLN A 76 -4.17 -6.53 23.76
CA GLN A 76 -3.61 -7.24 22.61
C GLN A 76 -4.53 -8.37 22.09
N VAL A 77 -5.84 -8.19 22.24
CA VAL A 77 -6.82 -9.14 21.70
C VAL A 77 -6.68 -9.22 20.18
N ASP A 78 -6.72 -10.43 19.64
CA ASP A 78 -6.65 -10.64 18.19
C ASP A 78 -7.85 -9.98 17.48
N THR A 79 -7.61 -9.23 16.42
CA THR A 79 -8.67 -8.62 15.61
C THR A 79 -9.65 -9.65 15.06
N ALA A 80 -9.20 -10.88 14.75
CA ALA A 80 -10.07 -11.97 14.31
C ALA A 80 -11.14 -12.36 15.35
N ALA A 81 -10.85 -12.16 16.64
CA ALA A 81 -11.79 -12.45 17.72
C ALA A 81 -12.83 -11.36 17.95
N LEU A 82 -12.61 -10.14 17.44
CA LEU A 82 -13.50 -9.00 17.72
C LEU A 82 -14.93 -9.23 17.23
N LYS A 83 -15.11 -10.00 16.14
CA LYS A 83 -16.44 -10.31 15.61
C LYS A 83 -17.31 -11.10 16.59
N GLU A 84 -16.69 -11.87 17.50
CA GLU A 84 -17.37 -12.64 18.53
C GLU A 84 -18.04 -11.74 19.58
N LEU A 85 -17.67 -10.45 19.66
CA LEU A 85 -18.33 -9.47 20.53
C LEU A 85 -19.80 -9.20 20.12
N SER A 86 -20.25 -9.76 19.00
CA SER A 86 -21.67 -9.78 18.61
C SER A 86 -22.57 -10.48 19.64
N VAL A 87 -21.99 -11.24 20.58
CA VAL A 87 -22.71 -11.83 21.73
C VAL A 87 -23.39 -10.78 22.62
N PHE A 88 -22.90 -9.53 22.60
CA PHE A 88 -23.49 -8.44 23.37
C PHE A 88 -24.60 -7.73 22.54
N PRO A 89 -25.86 -7.82 22.95
CA PRO A 89 -26.97 -7.32 22.12
C PRO A 89 -26.99 -5.79 21.95
N ASN A 90 -26.47 -5.04 22.91
CA ASN A 90 -26.54 -3.58 22.96
C ASN A 90 -25.17 -2.89 22.84
N LEU A 91 -24.10 -3.62 22.60
CA LEU A 91 -22.76 -3.05 22.45
C LEU A 91 -22.68 -2.16 21.20
N LYS A 92 -22.25 -0.91 21.42
CA LYS A 92 -22.12 0.12 20.36
C LYS A 92 -20.72 0.69 20.27
N GLU A 93 -19.98 0.75 21.37
CA GLU A 93 -18.67 1.39 21.41
C GLU A 93 -17.59 0.41 21.88
N LEU A 94 -16.44 0.46 21.20
CA LEU A 94 -15.24 -0.29 21.59
C LEU A 94 -14.07 0.67 21.78
N ASN A 95 -13.39 0.53 22.92
CA ASN A 95 -12.07 1.09 23.09
C ASN A 95 -11.04 0.00 22.79
N LEU A 96 -10.36 0.12 21.67
CA LEU A 96 -9.30 -0.77 21.16
C LEU A 96 -7.94 -0.07 21.15
N SER A 97 -7.76 0.99 21.94
CA SER A 97 -6.51 1.74 21.96
C SER A 97 -5.35 0.92 22.51
N ASN A 98 -4.13 1.21 22.05
CA ASN A 98 -2.87 0.61 22.53
C ASN A 98 -2.79 -0.93 22.42
N ASN A 99 -3.35 -1.52 21.36
CA ASN A 99 -3.33 -2.97 21.12
C ASN A 99 -2.24 -3.44 20.16
N GLY A 100 -1.48 -2.50 19.54
CA GLY A 100 -0.45 -2.83 18.56
C GLY A 100 -1.00 -3.21 17.19
N TYR A 101 -2.24 -2.79 16.87
CA TYR A 101 -2.83 -3.05 15.57
C TYR A 101 -2.17 -2.21 14.46
N GLY A 102 -2.10 -2.76 13.29
CA GLY A 102 -1.60 -2.13 12.08
C GLY A 102 -0.84 -3.09 11.18
N PRO A 103 -0.38 -2.64 10.01
CA PRO A 103 -0.63 -1.32 9.39
C PRO A 103 -2.04 -1.15 8.81
N VAL A 104 -2.78 -2.25 8.56
CA VAL A 104 -4.16 -2.24 8.02
C VAL A 104 -5.14 -2.69 9.10
N PHE A 105 -6.24 -1.95 9.27
CA PHE A 105 -7.33 -2.34 10.14
C PHE A 105 -8.54 -2.77 9.32
N HIS A 106 -8.93 -4.04 9.46
CA HIS A 106 -10.07 -4.61 8.73
C HIS A 106 -11.37 -4.36 9.48
N ILE A 107 -12.21 -3.47 8.95
CA ILE A 107 -13.51 -3.11 9.53
C ILE A 107 -14.44 -4.35 9.62
N ALA A 108 -14.32 -5.29 8.69
CA ALA A 108 -15.07 -6.55 8.71
C ALA A 108 -14.79 -7.44 9.93
N SER A 109 -13.70 -7.18 10.69
CA SER A 109 -13.42 -7.85 11.96
C SER A 109 -14.33 -7.37 13.10
N LEU A 110 -15.01 -6.22 12.95
CA LEU A 110 -15.93 -5.70 13.95
C LEU A 110 -17.32 -6.31 13.81
N PRO A 111 -18.08 -6.46 14.91
CA PRO A 111 -19.52 -6.66 14.84
C PRO A 111 -20.21 -5.48 14.14
N SER A 112 -21.22 -5.77 13.31
CA SER A 112 -21.92 -4.74 12.52
C SER A 112 -22.64 -3.66 13.34
N GLN A 113 -22.98 -3.97 14.61
CA GLN A 113 -23.63 -3.03 15.52
C GLN A 113 -22.71 -1.97 16.14
N ILE A 114 -21.38 -2.10 15.96
CA ILE A 114 -20.42 -1.14 16.52
C ILE A 114 -20.46 0.15 15.71
N THR A 115 -20.73 1.25 16.40
CA THR A 115 -20.80 2.62 15.81
C THR A 115 -19.82 3.59 16.46
N GLY A 116 -19.14 3.18 17.55
CA GLY A 116 -18.12 3.96 18.22
C GLY A 116 -16.82 3.17 18.33
N LEU A 117 -15.69 3.77 17.91
CA LEU A 117 -14.40 3.10 17.89
C LEU A 117 -13.29 4.05 18.35
N ASP A 118 -12.47 3.58 19.29
CA ASP A 118 -11.24 4.24 19.70
C ASP A 118 -10.03 3.36 19.36
N LEU A 119 -9.18 3.86 18.46
CA LEU A 119 -7.99 3.18 17.95
C LEU A 119 -6.69 3.91 18.30
N GLN A 120 -6.71 4.85 19.24
CA GLN A 120 -5.52 5.61 19.63
C GLN A 120 -4.36 4.69 20.03
N GLY A 121 -3.12 5.14 19.81
CA GLY A 121 -1.92 4.40 20.24
C GLY A 121 -1.65 3.08 19.48
N ASN A 122 -2.36 2.84 18.37
CA ASN A 122 -2.05 1.79 17.41
C ASN A 122 -1.23 2.38 16.24
N ASP A 123 -0.66 1.52 15.38
CA ASP A 123 0.12 1.91 14.21
C ASP A 123 -0.64 1.62 12.90
N ILE A 124 -1.87 2.16 12.83
CA ILE A 124 -2.78 1.95 11.70
C ILE A 124 -2.57 3.05 10.68
N TYR A 125 -2.35 2.66 9.43
CA TYR A 125 -2.23 3.54 8.26
C TYR A 125 -3.44 3.43 7.33
N ASP A 126 -3.98 2.22 7.15
CA ASP A 126 -5.02 1.93 6.17
C ASP A 126 -6.24 1.27 6.82
N PHE A 127 -7.40 1.44 6.18
CA PHE A 127 -8.67 0.81 6.61
C PHE A 127 -9.27 0.00 5.46
N ASP A 128 -9.47 -1.29 5.66
CA ASP A 128 -10.19 -2.13 4.72
C ASP A 128 -11.66 -2.23 5.13
N GLY A 129 -12.57 -1.96 4.19
CA GLY A 129 -14.01 -2.07 4.40
C GLY A 129 -14.68 -0.87 5.09
N LEU A 130 -14.01 0.29 5.17
CA LEU A 130 -14.62 1.53 5.69
C LEU A 130 -15.47 2.24 4.64
N VAL A 131 -14.90 2.43 3.44
CA VAL A 131 -15.56 3.10 2.31
C VAL A 131 -15.16 2.46 0.99
N THR A 132 -15.96 2.72 -0.05
CA THR A 132 -15.51 2.68 -1.45
C THR A 132 -15.67 4.07 -2.04
N ALA A 133 -14.67 4.54 -2.79
CA ALA A 133 -14.70 5.87 -3.36
C ALA A 133 -14.22 5.88 -4.81
N LYS A 134 -14.72 6.83 -5.60
CA LYS A 134 -14.37 7.06 -7.00
C LYS A 134 -14.45 8.52 -7.34
N VAL A 135 -13.81 8.92 -8.44
CA VAL A 135 -13.92 10.27 -8.99
C VAL A 135 -15.07 10.33 -9.99
N GLU A 136 -16.02 11.23 -9.76
CA GLU A 136 -17.11 11.55 -10.69
C GLU A 136 -17.22 13.06 -10.85
N ASN A 137 -17.13 13.56 -12.08
CA ASN A 137 -17.21 14.99 -12.40
C ASN A 137 -16.21 15.86 -11.60
N ASP A 138 -14.98 15.38 -11.46
CA ASP A 138 -13.92 16.02 -10.68
C ASP A 138 -14.20 16.14 -9.16
N GLU A 139 -15.15 15.37 -8.64
CA GLU A 139 -15.42 15.25 -7.21
C GLU A 139 -15.21 13.82 -6.74
N VAL A 140 -14.74 13.65 -5.52
CA VAL A 140 -14.65 12.34 -4.87
C VAL A 140 -16.02 11.98 -4.31
N LYS A 141 -16.61 10.89 -4.81
CA LYS A 141 -17.86 10.31 -4.33
C LYS A 141 -17.59 9.02 -3.58
N ALA A 142 -18.10 8.92 -2.37
CA ALA A 142 -17.89 7.76 -1.53
C ALA A 142 -19.20 7.06 -1.19
N THR A 143 -19.11 5.73 -1.02
CA THR A 143 -20.12 4.91 -0.37
C THR A 143 -19.55 4.42 0.95
N ILE A 144 -20.19 4.79 2.05
CA ILE A 144 -19.79 4.35 3.39
C ILE A 144 -20.27 2.91 3.57
N LEU A 145 -19.33 2.00 3.86
CA LEU A 145 -19.61 0.59 4.06
C LEU A 145 -19.89 0.26 5.53
N HIS A 146 -19.34 1.05 6.45
CA HIS A 146 -19.59 0.91 7.88
C HIS A 146 -19.80 2.29 8.51
N GLU A 147 -20.96 2.46 9.16
CA GLU A 147 -21.36 3.73 9.77
C GLU A 147 -20.75 3.90 11.16
N PHE A 148 -20.04 5.00 11.38
CA PHE A 148 -19.57 5.40 12.70
C PHE A 148 -20.24 6.70 13.16
N THR A 149 -20.53 6.79 14.46
CA THR A 149 -20.91 8.03 15.17
C THR A 149 -19.74 8.61 15.94
N LYS A 150 -18.72 7.75 16.28
CA LYS A 150 -17.50 8.13 16.97
C LYS A 150 -16.32 7.35 16.38
N LEU A 151 -15.24 8.05 16.02
CA LEU A 151 -14.04 7.44 15.46
C LEU A 151 -12.79 8.21 15.94
N TYR A 152 -12.03 7.61 16.85
CA TYR A 152 -10.80 8.17 17.38
C TYR A 152 -9.60 7.43 16.81
N LEU A 153 -8.71 8.17 16.16
CA LEU A 153 -7.67 7.65 15.26
C LEU A 153 -6.27 7.88 15.82
N PRO A 154 -5.32 6.95 15.62
CA PRO A 154 -3.92 7.18 15.92
C PRO A 154 -3.28 8.21 14.98
N ALA A 155 -2.11 8.74 15.35
CA ALA A 155 -1.38 9.74 14.56
C ALA A 155 -0.95 9.23 13.18
N SER A 156 -0.67 7.91 13.05
CA SER A 156 -0.30 7.27 11.77
C SER A 156 -1.37 7.40 10.70
N CYS A 157 -2.65 7.52 11.10
CA CYS A 157 -3.78 7.73 10.19
C CYS A 157 -3.73 9.06 9.41
N LYS A 158 -2.85 10.00 9.78
CA LYS A 158 -2.71 11.28 9.04
C LYS A 158 -2.34 11.06 7.57
N TYR A 159 -1.68 9.95 7.24
CA TYR A 159 -1.25 9.60 5.88
C TYR A 159 -2.31 8.85 5.06
N ASN A 160 -3.40 8.40 5.69
CA ASN A 160 -4.51 7.76 4.98
C ASN A 160 -5.36 8.80 4.27
N VAL A 161 -5.34 8.77 2.95
CA VAL A 161 -6.08 9.67 2.06
C VAL A 161 -7.22 8.93 1.38
N GLU A 162 -7.05 7.65 1.13
CA GLU A 162 -7.95 6.80 0.36
C GLU A 162 -9.26 6.46 1.07
N ASP A 163 -9.25 6.34 2.41
CA ASP A 163 -10.42 5.92 3.18
C ASP A 163 -10.99 7.02 4.07
N LEU A 164 -10.13 7.63 4.91
CA LEU A 164 -10.58 8.59 5.92
C LEU A 164 -11.02 9.93 5.34
N MET A 165 -10.36 10.39 4.28
CA MET A 165 -10.76 11.62 3.61
C MET A 165 -12.13 11.46 2.93
N PRO A 166 -12.38 10.40 2.12
CA PRO A 166 -13.70 10.17 1.54
C PRO A 166 -14.78 9.92 2.61
N PHE A 167 -14.47 9.17 3.66
CA PHE A 167 -15.38 8.95 4.79
C PHE A 167 -15.81 10.27 5.43
N TYR A 168 -14.84 11.14 5.75
CA TYR A 168 -15.10 12.44 6.37
C TYR A 168 -15.92 13.36 5.45
N THR A 169 -15.50 13.48 4.19
CA THR A 169 -16.16 14.40 3.24
C THR A 169 -17.57 13.95 2.88
N GLN A 170 -17.81 12.65 2.75
CA GLN A 170 -19.13 12.09 2.46
C GLN A 170 -20.09 12.30 3.63
N ASN A 171 -19.68 12.00 4.87
CA ASN A 171 -20.51 12.26 6.06
C ASN A 171 -20.88 13.74 6.16
N LYS A 172 -19.92 14.63 5.89
CA LYS A 172 -20.18 16.08 5.89
C LYS A 172 -21.17 16.49 4.79
N ALA A 173 -21.05 15.94 3.60
CA ALA A 173 -21.98 16.20 2.50
C ALA A 173 -23.41 15.72 2.80
N GLU A 174 -23.54 14.61 3.53
CA GLU A 174 -24.84 14.07 3.97
C GLU A 174 -25.37 14.70 5.27
N ASN A 175 -24.68 15.71 5.82
CA ASN A 175 -25.00 16.35 7.10
C ASN A 175 -25.07 15.36 8.28
N LYS A 176 -24.34 14.24 8.22
CA LYS A 176 -24.20 13.32 9.33
C LYS A 176 -23.18 13.85 10.34
N THR A 177 -23.50 13.74 11.63
CA THR A 177 -22.57 14.13 12.69
C THR A 177 -21.78 12.91 13.14
N VAL A 178 -20.47 12.94 12.88
CA VAL A 178 -19.52 11.95 13.38
C VAL A 178 -18.52 12.67 14.28
N ASP A 179 -18.36 12.21 15.53
CA ASP A 179 -17.26 12.65 16.39
C ASP A 179 -15.97 11.98 15.93
N MET A 180 -15.38 12.53 14.87
CA MET A 180 -14.14 12.04 14.28
C MET A 180 -12.96 12.87 14.75
N GLN A 181 -12.00 12.24 15.42
CA GLN A 181 -10.81 12.88 15.97
C GLN A 181 -9.57 12.06 15.64
N MET A 182 -8.41 12.72 15.59
CA MET A 182 -7.13 12.08 15.32
C MET A 182 -6.07 12.63 16.26
N VAL A 183 -5.17 11.78 16.72
CA VAL A 183 -4.01 12.19 17.53
C VAL A 183 -3.09 13.03 16.66
N ASN A 184 -2.76 14.23 17.12
CA ASN A 184 -1.80 15.14 16.49
C ASN A 184 -0.35 14.80 16.86
N ASP A 185 0.61 15.50 16.24
CA ASP A 185 2.07 15.31 16.51
C ASP A 185 2.49 15.63 17.96
N LYS A 186 1.60 16.24 18.76
CA LYS A 186 1.82 16.50 20.19
C LYS A 186 1.19 15.43 21.09
N GLY A 187 0.60 14.40 20.51
CA GLY A 187 -0.06 13.31 21.25
C GLY A 187 -1.46 13.65 21.78
N SER A 188 -2.09 14.71 21.30
CA SER A 188 -3.43 15.12 21.72
C SER A 188 -4.47 14.85 20.64
N LEU A 189 -5.68 14.45 21.03
CA LEU A 189 -6.81 14.32 20.12
C LEU A 189 -7.26 15.70 19.62
N GLU A 190 -7.43 15.82 18.33
CA GLU A 190 -7.98 16.99 17.65
C GLU A 190 -9.05 16.55 16.64
N LYS A 191 -10.02 17.44 16.36
CA LYS A 191 -11.02 17.18 15.33
C LYS A 191 -10.36 16.90 13.99
N TYR A 192 -10.77 15.80 13.37
CA TYR A 192 -10.28 15.45 12.03
C TYR A 192 -10.62 16.56 11.03
N ASN A 193 -9.71 16.81 10.13
CA ASN A 193 -9.90 17.70 8.99
C ASN A 193 -9.03 17.23 7.81
N THR A 194 -9.17 17.86 6.65
CA THR A 194 -8.47 17.50 5.42
C THR A 194 -7.21 18.34 5.15
N LEU A 195 -6.85 19.22 6.08
CA LEU A 195 -5.66 20.07 5.93
C LEU A 195 -4.42 19.36 6.49
N ARG A 196 -3.33 19.41 5.74
CA ARG A 196 -2.04 18.81 6.10
C ARG A 196 -0.92 19.84 5.99
N GLU A 197 0.04 19.77 6.89
CA GLU A 197 1.28 20.52 6.80
C GLU A 197 2.36 19.66 6.14
N ILE A 198 3.18 20.28 5.30
CA ILE A 198 4.41 19.68 4.78
C ILE A 198 5.54 20.25 5.64
N PRO A 199 6.21 19.41 6.47
CA PRO A 199 7.13 19.93 7.48
C PRO A 199 8.37 20.64 6.91
N ASP A 200 8.89 20.13 5.78
CA ASP A 200 10.04 20.73 5.10
C ASP A 200 9.57 21.88 4.20
N THR A 201 10.00 23.09 4.51
CA THR A 201 9.55 24.30 3.80
C THR A 201 10.01 24.36 2.34
N TYR A 202 11.15 23.77 2.01
CA TYR A 202 11.65 23.69 0.64
C TYR A 202 10.88 22.64 -0.16
N PHE A 203 10.58 21.50 0.45
CA PHE A 203 9.73 20.49 -0.18
C PHE A 203 8.29 21.01 -0.36
N ALA A 204 7.74 21.70 0.65
CA ALA A 204 6.43 22.35 0.55
C ALA A 204 6.40 23.38 -0.60
N ALA A 205 7.43 24.19 -0.75
CA ALA A 205 7.54 25.16 -1.84
C ALA A 205 7.60 24.47 -3.22
N TYR A 206 8.36 23.39 -3.34
CA TYR A 206 8.43 22.57 -4.55
C TYR A 206 7.04 21.98 -4.91
N LEU A 207 6.37 21.37 -3.94
CA LEU A 207 5.03 20.80 -4.17
C LEU A 207 4.02 21.88 -4.55
N LYS A 208 4.03 23.03 -3.88
CA LYS A 208 3.15 24.15 -4.18
C LYS A 208 3.40 24.75 -5.58
N MET A 209 4.65 24.79 -6.02
CA MET A 209 5.01 25.25 -7.37
C MET A 209 4.41 24.31 -8.44
N ASN A 210 4.38 23.00 -8.18
CA ASN A 210 3.91 22.00 -9.14
C ASN A 210 2.42 21.68 -9.02
N PHE A 211 1.81 21.84 -7.84
CA PHE A 211 0.45 21.41 -7.53
C PHE A 211 -0.30 22.50 -6.76
N SER A 212 -0.25 23.73 -7.27
CA SER A 212 -0.78 24.92 -6.57
C SER A 212 -2.28 24.83 -6.23
N SER A 213 -3.06 24.14 -7.04
CA SER A 213 -4.53 24.01 -6.89
C SER A 213 -4.97 23.34 -5.58
N VAL A 214 -4.15 22.46 -5.03
CA VAL A 214 -4.47 21.71 -3.80
C VAL A 214 -3.96 22.40 -2.53
N PHE A 215 -3.24 23.52 -2.66
CA PHE A 215 -2.79 24.28 -1.51
C PHE A 215 -3.76 25.42 -1.14
N THR A 216 -3.87 25.67 0.14
CA THR A 216 -4.59 26.81 0.69
C THR A 216 -3.74 28.09 0.63
N SER A 217 -4.36 29.25 0.85
CA SER A 217 -3.64 30.54 0.86
C SER A 217 -2.60 30.64 1.98
N ASP A 218 -2.81 29.94 3.10
CA ASP A 218 -1.86 29.87 4.24
C ASP A 218 -0.84 28.73 4.08
N GLY A 219 -0.82 28.07 2.93
CA GLY A 219 0.24 27.11 2.54
C GLY A 219 0.02 25.67 2.99
N LYS A 220 -1.14 25.32 3.53
CA LYS A 220 -1.49 23.95 3.87
C LYS A 220 -1.98 23.17 2.64
N LEU A 221 -1.63 21.91 2.56
CA LEU A 221 -2.19 20.99 1.58
C LEU A 221 -3.61 20.57 2.00
N ASP A 222 -4.59 20.72 1.13
CA ASP A 222 -5.94 20.20 1.33
C ASP A 222 -6.13 18.92 0.52
N ILE A 223 -6.03 17.76 1.20
CA ILE A 223 -6.10 16.44 0.58
C ILE A 223 -7.48 16.09 -0.02
N SER A 224 -8.51 16.89 0.27
CA SER A 224 -9.85 16.71 -0.30
C SER A 224 -10.03 17.38 -1.67
N LYS A 225 -9.11 18.26 -2.06
CA LYS A 225 -9.19 18.95 -3.34
C LYS A 225 -8.66 18.09 -4.49
N PRO A 226 -9.37 18.00 -5.61
CA PRO A 226 -8.83 17.42 -6.82
C PRO A 226 -7.72 18.32 -7.40
N LEU A 227 -6.81 17.74 -8.18
CA LEU A 227 -5.84 18.54 -8.94
C LEU A 227 -6.55 19.39 -9.99
N GLY A 228 -6.27 20.68 -10.00
CA GLY A 228 -6.71 21.61 -11.05
C GLY A 228 -6.18 21.20 -12.42
N LEU A 229 -6.82 21.70 -13.48
CA LEU A 229 -6.45 21.32 -14.86
C LEU A 229 -4.99 21.66 -15.20
N GLU A 230 -4.47 22.76 -14.63
CA GLU A 230 -3.09 23.20 -14.80
C GLU A 230 -2.04 22.31 -14.13
N ASP A 231 -2.46 21.55 -13.12
CA ASP A 231 -1.58 20.67 -12.34
C ASP A 231 -1.64 19.21 -12.82
N ARG A 232 -2.65 18.85 -13.62
CA ARG A 232 -2.81 17.49 -14.16
C ARG A 232 -1.69 17.15 -15.14
N GLY A 233 -1.17 15.94 -15.04
CA GLY A 233 -0.06 15.45 -15.86
C GLY A 233 1.32 15.91 -15.40
N ARG A 234 1.41 16.70 -14.32
CA ARG A 234 2.69 17.00 -13.68
C ARG A 234 3.18 15.79 -12.88
N ASN A 235 4.50 15.68 -12.80
CA ASN A 235 5.18 14.62 -12.07
C ASN A 235 5.96 15.21 -10.89
N ILE A 236 6.33 14.36 -9.94
CA ILE A 236 7.23 14.72 -8.85
C ILE A 236 8.62 14.24 -9.22
N PHE A 237 9.45 15.16 -9.73
CA PHE A 237 10.85 14.89 -10.06
C PHE A 237 11.77 15.72 -9.17
N LEU A 238 12.35 15.08 -8.17
CA LEU A 238 13.37 15.66 -7.29
C LEU A 238 14.71 15.02 -7.64
N GLN A 239 15.43 15.65 -8.55
CA GLN A 239 16.77 15.23 -8.97
C GLN A 239 17.66 16.43 -9.25
N TYR A 240 18.95 16.21 -9.29
CA TYR A 240 19.98 17.26 -9.34
C TYR A 240 19.82 18.26 -10.51
N ASP A 241 19.29 17.81 -11.62
CA ASP A 241 19.11 18.59 -12.86
C ASP A 241 17.73 19.25 -12.99
N THR A 242 16.92 19.26 -11.92
CA THR A 242 15.62 19.94 -11.94
C THR A 242 15.80 21.46 -11.93
N GLN A 243 14.78 22.17 -12.46
CA GLN A 243 14.76 23.64 -12.45
C GLN A 243 14.47 24.27 -11.07
N TYR A 244 14.39 23.46 -10.01
CA TYR A 244 14.15 23.94 -8.66
C TYR A 244 15.49 24.23 -7.96
N GLU A 245 15.83 25.52 -7.84
CA GLU A 245 17.12 25.97 -7.31
C GLU A 245 17.40 25.54 -5.86
N ASP A 246 16.34 25.37 -5.06
CA ASP A 246 16.46 25.02 -3.64
C ASP A 246 16.42 23.51 -3.36
N ILE A 247 16.51 22.65 -4.39
CA ILE A 247 16.40 21.20 -4.24
C ILE A 247 17.40 20.63 -3.23
N GLU A 248 18.61 21.15 -3.19
CA GLU A 248 19.64 20.72 -2.24
C GLU A 248 19.30 21.03 -0.78
N LYS A 249 18.39 21.99 -0.53
CA LYS A 249 17.98 22.38 0.82
C LYS A 249 16.91 21.48 1.40
N ILE A 250 16.25 20.66 0.57
CA ILE A 250 15.26 19.69 1.04
C ILE A 250 15.93 18.70 2.00
N ALA A 251 15.46 18.64 3.22
CA ALA A 251 15.95 17.75 4.27
C ALA A 251 14.96 16.61 4.58
N SER A 252 13.68 16.78 4.25
CA SER A 252 12.63 15.78 4.43
C SER A 252 11.68 15.79 3.24
N ILE A 253 11.19 14.61 2.87
CA ILE A 253 10.14 14.43 1.86
C ILE A 253 8.82 13.98 2.50
N GLU A 254 8.66 14.16 3.82
CA GLU A 254 7.39 13.92 4.50
C GLU A 254 6.28 14.76 3.86
N GLY A 255 5.16 14.10 3.56
CA GLY A 255 4.07 14.65 2.78
C GLY A 255 3.99 14.11 1.36
N ILE A 256 5.03 13.37 0.89
CA ILE A 256 4.96 12.63 -0.38
C ILE A 256 3.84 11.60 -0.34
N GLU A 257 3.55 11.08 0.84
CA GLU A 257 2.49 10.12 1.11
C GLU A 257 1.12 10.64 0.67
N TYR A 258 0.86 11.94 0.86
CA TYR A 258 -0.42 12.56 0.46
C TYR A 258 -0.64 12.63 -1.05
N PHE A 259 0.40 12.41 -1.83
CA PHE A 259 0.34 12.33 -3.29
C PHE A 259 0.35 10.88 -3.76
N VAL A 260 1.25 10.07 -3.23
CA VAL A 260 1.41 8.65 -3.61
C VAL A 260 0.19 7.83 -3.20
N ASN A 261 -0.30 8.00 -1.97
CA ASN A 261 -1.44 7.25 -1.45
C ASN A 261 -2.81 7.81 -1.89
N ASN A 262 -2.85 8.91 -2.65
CA ASN A 262 -4.10 9.52 -3.08
C ASN A 262 -4.58 8.98 -4.43
N PRO A 263 -5.50 8.00 -4.45
CA PRO A 263 -5.95 7.36 -5.69
C PRO A 263 -6.79 8.29 -6.59
N PHE A 264 -7.21 9.45 -6.06
CA PHE A 264 -8.09 10.40 -6.74
C PHE A 264 -7.32 11.42 -7.58
N TYR A 265 -5.98 11.47 -7.44
CA TYR A 265 -5.15 12.28 -8.31
C TYR A 265 -4.94 11.58 -9.67
N PRO A 266 -4.82 12.33 -10.77
CA PRO A 266 -4.48 11.75 -12.07
C PRO A 266 -3.12 11.05 -12.06
N SER A 267 -2.91 10.15 -13.02
CA SER A 267 -1.67 9.38 -13.12
C SER A 267 -0.43 10.24 -13.25
N PHE A 268 0.60 9.96 -12.45
CA PHE A 268 1.88 10.66 -12.43
C PHE A 268 3.04 9.72 -12.08
N TYR A 269 4.27 10.23 -12.27
CA TYR A 269 5.51 9.60 -11.85
C TYR A 269 6.11 10.30 -10.64
N VAL A 270 6.70 9.52 -9.74
CA VAL A 270 7.51 10.00 -8.62
C VAL A 270 8.94 9.52 -8.82
N PHE A 271 9.87 10.46 -8.92
CA PHE A 271 11.29 10.18 -9.01
C PHE A 271 12.04 11.07 -8.01
N ILE A 272 12.67 10.46 -7.01
CA ILE A 272 13.39 11.16 -5.96
C ILE A 272 14.82 10.65 -5.88
N ASP A 273 15.77 11.48 -6.27
CA ASP A 273 17.21 11.25 -6.24
C ASP A 273 17.94 12.58 -5.94
N VAL A 274 17.65 13.16 -4.79
CA VAL A 274 18.22 14.45 -4.39
C VAL A 274 19.70 14.26 -4.03
N GLN A 275 20.58 14.98 -4.72
CA GLN A 275 21.99 14.97 -4.44
C GLN A 275 22.39 16.18 -3.57
N SER A 276 23.41 16.01 -2.73
CA SER A 276 24.08 17.10 -2.05
C SER A 276 25.06 17.82 -2.98
N SER A 277 25.58 18.98 -2.57
CA SER A 277 26.63 19.70 -3.27
C SER A 277 27.92 18.88 -3.49
N THR A 278 28.11 17.80 -2.72
CA THR A 278 29.21 16.83 -2.91
C THR A 278 28.89 15.73 -3.90
N GLY A 279 27.71 15.75 -4.53
CA GLY A 279 27.24 14.72 -5.46
C GLY A 279 26.73 13.44 -4.79
N GLN A 280 26.63 13.38 -3.47
CA GLN A 280 26.08 12.22 -2.76
C GLN A 280 24.57 12.32 -2.66
N THR A 281 23.88 11.22 -2.99
CA THR A 281 22.42 11.14 -2.82
C THR A 281 22.05 11.20 -1.34
N LYS A 282 21.10 12.09 -1.00
CA LYS A 282 20.60 12.26 0.36
C LYS A 282 19.82 11.02 0.82
N GLN A 283 19.82 10.81 2.13
CA GLN A 283 19.02 9.79 2.80
C GLN A 283 17.71 10.41 3.26
N PHE A 284 16.59 9.79 2.92
CA PHE A 284 15.25 10.20 3.34
C PHE A 284 14.54 9.10 4.11
N VAL A 285 13.48 9.49 4.79
CA VAL A 285 12.54 8.59 5.45
C VAL A 285 11.15 8.91 4.91
N CYS A 286 10.43 7.88 4.49
CA CYS A 286 9.00 7.92 4.20
C CYS A 286 8.26 7.10 5.25
N HIS A 287 6.99 7.43 5.46
CA HIS A 287 6.09 6.59 6.22
C HIS A 287 5.56 5.45 5.32
N ARG A 288 4.29 5.10 5.44
CA ARG A 288 3.71 4.08 4.57
C ARG A 288 3.40 4.66 3.19
N LEU A 289 3.90 4.02 2.15
CA LEU A 289 3.51 4.29 0.78
C LEU A 289 2.61 3.14 0.27
N SER A 290 1.43 3.50 -0.20
CA SER A 290 0.44 2.59 -0.79
C SER A 290 0.00 3.16 -2.15
N PRO A 291 0.87 3.12 -3.18
CA PRO A 291 0.52 3.61 -4.50
C PRO A 291 -0.65 2.82 -5.07
N ARG A 292 -1.56 3.53 -5.70
CA ARG A 292 -2.76 2.99 -6.33
C ARG A 292 -2.65 3.13 -7.86
N GLN A 293 -3.77 3.09 -8.56
CA GLN A 293 -3.83 3.29 -10.01
C GLN A 293 -3.35 4.69 -10.48
N ASN A 294 -3.10 5.62 -9.58
CA ASN A 294 -2.61 6.97 -9.86
C ASN A 294 -1.09 7.06 -10.07
N VAL A 295 -0.31 6.08 -9.61
CA VAL A 295 1.16 6.11 -9.70
C VAL A 295 1.64 5.16 -10.77
N LYS A 296 2.25 5.70 -11.84
CA LYS A 296 2.83 4.91 -12.95
C LYS A 296 4.27 4.50 -12.70
N GLY A 297 5.03 5.33 -11.98
CA GLY A 297 6.40 5.03 -11.60
C GLY A 297 6.71 5.60 -10.23
N LEU A 298 7.38 4.80 -9.41
CA LEU A 298 7.84 5.15 -8.07
C LEU A 298 9.33 4.79 -7.97
N VAL A 299 10.21 5.78 -8.16
CA VAL A 299 11.64 5.62 -7.99
C VAL A 299 12.10 6.54 -6.88
N VAL A 300 12.47 5.95 -5.74
CA VAL A 300 12.82 6.68 -4.51
C VAL A 300 14.14 6.15 -3.99
N LYS A 301 15.23 6.76 -4.43
CA LYS A 301 16.57 6.32 -4.09
C LYS A 301 16.93 6.69 -2.66
N LYS A 302 17.66 5.77 -1.98
CA LYS A 302 18.16 5.93 -0.62
C LYS A 302 17.11 6.44 0.37
N THR A 303 15.91 5.87 0.29
CA THR A 303 14.77 6.22 1.13
C THR A 303 14.32 5.00 1.91
N ASN A 304 14.15 5.18 3.23
CA ASN A 304 13.63 4.14 4.11
C ASN A 304 12.11 4.30 4.28
N PHE A 305 11.35 3.25 4.09
CA PHE A 305 9.88 3.21 4.29
C PHE A 305 9.56 2.60 5.66
N ILE A 306 9.51 3.42 6.69
CA ILE A 306 9.32 2.92 8.07
C ILE A 306 7.94 2.28 8.32
N GLY A 307 6.91 2.74 7.64
CA GLY A 307 5.55 2.18 7.68
C GLY A 307 5.26 1.15 6.58
N GLY A 308 6.29 0.79 5.78
CA GLY A 308 6.18 -0.19 4.71
C GLY A 308 5.82 0.38 3.34
N LEU A 309 5.86 -0.50 2.36
CA LEU A 309 5.45 -0.25 0.97
C LEU A 309 4.42 -1.31 0.58
N ASP A 310 3.21 -0.89 0.27
CA ASP A 310 2.13 -1.75 -0.19
C ASP A 310 1.86 -1.55 -1.68
N LEU A 311 2.04 -2.60 -2.47
CA LEU A 311 1.85 -2.56 -3.92
C LEU A 311 0.60 -3.31 -4.38
N SER A 312 -0.24 -3.79 -3.46
CA SER A 312 -1.40 -4.65 -3.76
C SER A 312 -2.37 -4.02 -4.77
N ASP A 313 -2.55 -2.71 -4.71
CA ASP A 313 -3.45 -1.94 -5.58
C ASP A 313 -2.71 -1.03 -6.58
N ALA A 314 -1.41 -1.19 -6.72
CA ALA A 314 -0.58 -0.37 -7.61
C ALA A 314 -0.70 -0.78 -9.09
N THR A 315 -1.92 -0.89 -9.60
CA THR A 315 -2.23 -1.50 -10.91
C THR A 315 -1.65 -0.74 -12.11
N ALA A 316 -1.33 0.53 -11.96
CA ALA A 316 -0.69 1.33 -13.01
C ALA A 316 0.84 1.36 -12.90
N LEU A 317 1.42 0.82 -11.82
CA LEU A 317 2.85 0.92 -11.55
C LEU A 317 3.66 0.06 -12.52
N SER A 318 4.34 0.69 -13.47
CA SER A 318 5.22 0.03 -14.44
C SER A 318 6.70 0.14 -14.09
N SER A 319 7.07 1.09 -13.21
CA SER A 319 8.46 1.32 -12.81
C SER A 319 8.56 1.43 -11.30
N LEU A 320 9.40 0.59 -10.69
CA LEU A 320 9.71 0.63 -9.28
C LEU A 320 11.22 0.72 -9.07
N GLY A 321 11.67 1.74 -8.34
CA GLY A 321 13.05 1.86 -7.87
C GLY A 321 13.08 2.15 -6.37
N ILE A 322 13.69 1.25 -5.59
CA ILE A 322 13.89 1.42 -4.16
C ILE A 322 15.34 1.14 -3.81
N SER A 323 15.88 1.89 -2.88
CA SER A 323 17.21 1.61 -2.40
C SER A 323 17.38 1.94 -0.92
N ASN A 324 18.28 1.18 -0.28
CA ASN A 324 18.68 1.40 1.11
C ASN A 324 17.49 1.40 2.10
N ASN A 325 16.59 0.41 1.92
CA ASN A 325 15.38 0.28 2.71
C ASN A 325 15.40 -1.02 3.53
N PRO A 326 15.68 -0.96 4.84
CA PRO A 326 15.73 -2.13 5.70
C PRO A 326 14.35 -2.67 6.10
N SER A 327 13.27 -1.92 5.92
CA SER A 327 11.92 -2.35 6.33
C SER A 327 11.20 -3.17 5.28
N VAL A 328 11.62 -3.13 4.01
CA VAL A 328 11.02 -3.96 2.95
C VAL A 328 11.58 -5.37 3.01
N THR A 329 10.70 -6.33 3.28
CA THR A 329 11.03 -7.76 3.34
C THR A 329 10.52 -8.54 2.13
N SER A 330 9.50 -8.05 1.45
CA SER A 330 8.93 -8.64 0.23
C SER A 330 8.37 -7.58 -0.70
N LEU A 331 8.39 -7.86 -2.00
CA LEU A 331 7.75 -7.06 -3.05
C LEU A 331 6.86 -7.98 -3.87
N ASP A 332 5.57 -7.68 -3.93
CA ASP A 332 4.63 -8.37 -4.82
C ASP A 332 4.23 -7.44 -5.97
N LEU A 333 4.79 -7.71 -7.16
CA LEU A 333 4.53 -6.96 -8.39
C LEU A 333 3.53 -7.66 -9.32
N THR A 334 2.88 -8.73 -8.86
CA THR A 334 2.02 -9.57 -9.70
C THR A 334 0.78 -8.83 -10.23
N ASN A 335 0.25 -7.87 -9.46
CA ASN A 335 -0.91 -7.05 -9.84
C ASN A 335 -0.53 -5.70 -10.45
N THR A 336 0.78 -5.38 -10.54
CA THR A 336 1.24 -4.10 -11.11
C THR A 336 1.31 -4.14 -12.64
N ALA A 337 1.51 -2.98 -13.25
CA ALA A 337 1.79 -2.90 -14.69
C ALA A 337 3.22 -3.32 -15.07
N PHE A 338 4.11 -3.53 -14.08
CA PHE A 338 5.46 -4.01 -14.35
C PHE A 338 5.43 -5.40 -15.01
N LEU A 339 6.17 -5.56 -16.11
CA LEU A 339 6.17 -6.77 -16.95
C LEU A 339 4.78 -7.22 -17.46
N ASN A 340 3.81 -6.31 -17.51
CA ASN A 340 2.50 -6.62 -18.11
C ASN A 340 2.46 -6.44 -19.62
N GLN A 341 3.46 -5.77 -20.20
CA GLN A 341 3.51 -5.51 -21.63
C GLN A 341 4.12 -6.68 -22.38
N GLU A 342 3.42 -7.16 -23.41
CA GLU A 342 3.92 -8.18 -24.32
C GLU A 342 4.60 -7.55 -25.53
N ILE A 343 5.50 -8.29 -26.17
CA ILE A 343 6.21 -7.80 -27.38
C ILE A 343 5.23 -7.39 -28.49
N LYS A 344 4.16 -8.14 -28.70
CA LYS A 344 3.15 -7.85 -29.74
C LYS A 344 2.35 -6.57 -29.48
N ASP A 345 2.20 -6.18 -28.21
CA ASP A 345 1.41 -5.04 -27.75
C ASP A 345 2.32 -3.89 -27.26
N PHE A 346 3.58 -3.90 -27.70
CA PHE A 346 4.60 -2.98 -27.19
C PHE A 346 4.20 -1.52 -27.38
N ASP A 347 4.02 -0.81 -26.26
CA ASP A 347 3.83 0.63 -26.22
C ASP A 347 5.14 1.31 -25.76
N ALA A 348 5.75 2.03 -26.68
CA ALA A 348 7.00 2.75 -26.45
C ALA A 348 6.90 3.87 -25.38
N THR A 349 5.69 4.27 -24.99
CA THR A 349 5.48 5.31 -23.98
C THR A 349 5.59 4.78 -22.55
N MET A 350 5.56 3.46 -22.37
CA MET A 350 5.66 2.81 -21.06
C MET A 350 7.11 2.45 -20.72
N SER A 351 7.65 3.07 -19.70
CA SER A 351 8.91 2.65 -19.09
C SER A 351 8.65 1.52 -18.10
N ASN A 352 9.33 0.39 -18.24
CA ASN A 352 9.27 -0.74 -17.31
C ASN A 352 10.64 -0.89 -16.66
N LEU A 353 10.73 -0.60 -15.37
CA LEU A 353 11.97 -0.63 -14.59
C LEU A 353 11.74 -1.31 -13.26
N LEU A 354 12.66 -2.20 -12.88
CA LEU A 354 12.83 -2.66 -11.51
C LEU A 354 14.26 -2.39 -11.05
N ASP A 355 14.44 -1.52 -10.07
CA ASP A 355 15.74 -1.16 -9.48
C ASP A 355 15.67 -1.32 -7.95
N CYS A 356 16.16 -2.46 -7.44
CA CYS A 356 16.19 -2.76 -6.01
C CYS A 356 17.65 -2.92 -5.56
N ARG A 357 18.11 -2.01 -4.68
CA ARG A 357 19.49 -2.00 -4.20
C ARG A 357 19.56 -1.78 -2.69
N ASP A 358 20.52 -2.43 -2.04
CA ASP A 358 20.80 -2.24 -0.60
C ASP A 358 19.63 -2.50 0.35
N CYS A 359 18.61 -3.22 -0.09
CA CYS A 359 17.46 -3.62 0.73
C CYS A 359 17.83 -4.93 1.47
N LYS A 360 18.55 -4.79 2.58
CA LYS A 360 19.21 -5.90 3.30
C LYS A 360 18.28 -6.98 3.84
N ASN A 361 17.00 -6.67 4.01
CA ASN A 361 16.00 -7.59 4.53
C ASN A 361 15.03 -8.11 3.46
N LEU A 362 15.21 -7.73 2.20
CA LEU A 362 14.38 -8.20 1.09
C LEU A 362 14.65 -9.69 0.83
N GLU A 363 13.63 -10.52 1.04
CA GLU A 363 13.67 -11.97 0.92
C GLU A 363 12.97 -12.49 -0.34
N GLU A 364 11.97 -11.76 -0.82
CA GLU A 364 11.11 -12.21 -1.92
C GLU A 364 10.75 -11.07 -2.87
N ILE A 365 10.83 -11.35 -4.18
CA ILE A 365 10.27 -10.50 -5.24
C ILE A 365 9.38 -11.40 -6.11
N LYS A 366 8.07 -11.13 -6.10
CA LYS A 366 7.12 -11.79 -7.00
C LYS A 366 6.85 -10.93 -8.21
N ILE A 367 6.95 -11.51 -9.39
CA ILE A 367 6.63 -10.86 -10.67
C ILE A 367 5.61 -11.69 -11.43
N ASN A 368 4.86 -11.05 -12.33
CA ASN A 368 3.92 -11.74 -13.18
C ASN A 368 4.67 -12.58 -14.24
N LEU A 369 4.50 -13.91 -14.20
CA LEU A 369 5.13 -14.86 -15.11
C LEU A 369 4.24 -15.23 -16.32
N ASN A 370 3.03 -14.71 -16.38
CA ASN A 370 2.12 -14.98 -17.48
C ASN A 370 2.56 -14.21 -18.74
N ASN A 371 2.60 -14.91 -19.88
CA ASN A 371 2.92 -14.36 -21.20
C ASN A 371 4.40 -13.91 -21.38
N LYS A 372 4.73 -13.50 -22.59
CA LYS A 372 6.02 -13.02 -23.05
C LYS A 372 6.18 -11.54 -22.74
N LYS A 373 7.26 -11.16 -22.07
CA LYS A 373 7.39 -9.86 -21.42
C LYS A 373 8.54 -9.00 -21.95
N VAL A 374 8.31 -7.70 -21.90
CA VAL A 374 9.30 -6.67 -22.21
C VAL A 374 9.59 -5.83 -20.98
N THR A 375 10.85 -5.56 -20.71
CA THR A 375 11.27 -4.59 -19.70
C THR A 375 12.46 -3.77 -20.17
N SER A 376 12.58 -2.53 -19.70
CA SER A 376 13.73 -1.71 -20.00
C SER A 376 14.94 -2.13 -19.19
N GLN A 377 14.74 -2.38 -17.89
CA GLN A 377 15.86 -2.56 -16.97
C GLN A 377 15.45 -3.36 -15.74
N ILE A 378 16.30 -4.27 -15.32
CA ILE A 378 16.25 -4.94 -14.02
C ILE A 378 17.61 -4.80 -13.34
N ILE A 379 17.62 -4.16 -12.18
CA ILE A 379 18.80 -3.98 -11.33
C ILE A 379 18.52 -4.53 -9.96
N LEU A 380 19.20 -5.58 -9.59
CA LEU A 380 19.14 -6.18 -8.26
C LEU A 380 20.56 -6.23 -7.69
N ALA A 381 20.83 -5.45 -6.64
CA ALA A 381 22.18 -5.39 -6.10
C ALA A 381 22.21 -5.32 -4.57
N ASN A 382 23.15 -6.07 -3.98
CA ASN A 382 23.37 -6.12 -2.54
C ASN A 382 22.10 -6.48 -1.75
N LEU A 383 21.50 -7.61 -2.14
CA LEU A 383 20.30 -8.20 -1.54
C LEU A 383 20.64 -9.56 -0.89
N PRO A 384 21.29 -9.56 0.27
CA PRO A 384 21.88 -10.78 0.84
C PRO A 384 20.85 -11.82 1.31
N LYS A 385 19.60 -11.43 1.51
CA LYS A 385 18.53 -12.33 1.93
C LYS A 385 17.59 -12.74 0.81
N LEU A 386 17.73 -12.18 -0.40
CA LEU A 386 16.87 -12.53 -1.52
C LEU A 386 17.04 -14.01 -1.86
N LYS A 387 15.93 -14.77 -1.84
CA LYS A 387 15.92 -16.23 -2.01
C LYS A 387 15.86 -16.64 -3.48
N ALA A 388 15.06 -15.95 -4.28
CA ALA A 388 14.91 -16.26 -5.69
C ALA A 388 14.44 -15.07 -6.51
N ILE A 389 14.76 -15.07 -7.80
CA ILE A 389 14.14 -14.23 -8.83
C ILE A 389 13.87 -15.06 -10.08
N ASN A 390 12.66 -14.99 -10.62
CA ASN A 390 12.27 -15.73 -11.81
C ASN A 390 12.06 -14.76 -12.99
N LEU A 391 12.93 -14.81 -13.98
CA LEU A 391 12.92 -13.94 -15.17
C LEU A 391 12.55 -14.71 -16.45
N GLN A 392 12.07 -15.95 -16.34
CA GLN A 392 11.87 -16.86 -17.48
C GLN A 392 10.95 -16.32 -18.58
N SER A 393 9.98 -15.47 -18.22
CA SER A 393 8.99 -14.92 -19.16
C SER A 393 9.50 -13.72 -19.97
N ILE A 394 10.69 -13.20 -19.67
CA ILE A 394 11.25 -12.04 -20.36
C ILE A 394 11.78 -12.44 -21.72
N GLU A 395 11.30 -11.78 -22.77
CA GLU A 395 11.79 -11.97 -24.16
C GLU A 395 12.57 -10.76 -24.68
N ALA A 396 12.41 -9.58 -24.07
CA ALA A 396 13.18 -8.40 -24.41
C ALA A 396 13.56 -7.60 -23.17
N ILE A 397 14.83 -7.23 -23.09
CA ILE A 397 15.38 -6.41 -21.99
C ILE A 397 16.51 -5.52 -22.53
N GLY A 398 16.68 -4.35 -21.93
CA GLY A 398 17.78 -3.44 -22.26
C GLY A 398 19.00 -3.67 -21.38
N ASP A 399 18.78 -3.73 -20.07
CA ASP A 399 19.84 -3.75 -19.08
C ASP A 399 19.46 -4.73 -17.93
N LEU A 400 20.36 -5.67 -17.65
CA LEU A 400 20.22 -6.67 -16.61
C LEU A 400 21.44 -6.64 -15.69
N ALA A 401 21.31 -6.06 -14.51
CA ALA A 401 22.37 -6.01 -13.50
C ALA A 401 21.99 -6.84 -12.28
N LEU A 402 22.80 -7.86 -11.99
CA LEU A 402 22.59 -8.80 -10.89
C LEU A 402 23.90 -8.93 -10.10
N CYS A 403 24.02 -8.18 -8.99
CA CYS A 403 25.26 -8.09 -8.24
C CYS A 403 25.05 -8.36 -6.75
N GLN A 404 26.00 -9.08 -6.13
CA GLN A 404 25.98 -9.36 -4.70
C GLN A 404 24.66 -10.00 -4.23
N LEU A 405 24.31 -11.11 -4.87
CA LEU A 405 23.10 -11.92 -4.62
C LEU A 405 23.49 -13.34 -4.17
N PRO A 406 24.21 -13.51 -3.04
CA PRO A 406 24.85 -14.77 -2.68
C PRO A 406 23.87 -15.92 -2.49
N ASN A 407 22.68 -15.65 -1.94
CA ASN A 407 21.68 -16.68 -1.61
C ASN A 407 20.56 -16.80 -2.64
N CYS A 408 20.58 -15.98 -3.70
CA CYS A 408 19.48 -15.91 -4.66
C CYS A 408 19.56 -17.02 -5.70
N GLU A 409 18.52 -17.80 -5.86
CA GLU A 409 18.30 -18.63 -7.04
C GLU A 409 17.84 -17.74 -8.19
N ILE A 410 18.51 -17.82 -9.35
CA ILE A 410 18.20 -16.98 -10.51
C ILE A 410 17.74 -17.87 -11.66
N ILE A 411 16.48 -17.70 -12.05
CA ILE A 411 15.91 -18.33 -13.24
C ILE A 411 15.93 -17.28 -14.36
N TYR A 412 16.83 -17.48 -15.32
CA TYR A 412 17.04 -16.56 -16.43
C TYR A 412 15.97 -16.67 -17.53
N PRO A 413 15.89 -15.68 -18.43
CA PRO A 413 15.07 -15.76 -19.64
C PRO A 413 15.36 -17.00 -20.45
N ILE A 414 14.33 -17.74 -20.85
CA ILE A 414 14.48 -18.96 -21.66
C ILE A 414 14.37 -18.70 -23.17
N ASN A 415 13.83 -17.54 -23.56
CA ASN A 415 13.63 -17.15 -24.96
C ASN A 415 13.89 -15.65 -25.14
N LEU A 416 15.13 -15.20 -24.94
CA LEU A 416 15.51 -13.81 -25.15
C LEU A 416 15.74 -13.56 -26.63
N ILE A 417 14.89 -12.74 -27.27
CA ILE A 417 14.88 -12.53 -28.71
C ILE A 417 15.12 -11.09 -29.16
N ALA A 418 15.06 -10.13 -28.23
CA ALA A 418 15.20 -8.72 -28.58
C ALA A 418 15.92 -7.91 -27.48
N TYR A 419 16.54 -6.82 -27.93
CA TYR A 419 17.08 -5.76 -27.08
C TYR A 419 16.10 -4.59 -27.02
N TYR A 420 15.80 -4.13 -25.81
CA TYR A 420 15.03 -2.90 -25.62
C TYR A 420 15.97 -1.71 -25.38
N ARG A 421 15.77 -0.63 -26.15
CA ARG A 421 16.53 0.60 -25.98
C ARG A 421 15.67 1.70 -25.36
N SER A 422 15.91 2.02 -24.10
CA SER A 422 15.18 3.03 -23.34
C SER A 422 15.31 4.45 -23.92
N SER A 423 16.50 4.81 -24.45
CA SER A 423 16.76 6.17 -24.97
C SER A 423 15.90 6.60 -26.16
N ASN A 424 15.31 5.66 -26.87
CA ASN A 424 14.38 5.93 -27.99
C ASN A 424 13.14 5.03 -27.96
N ASN A 425 12.90 4.35 -26.84
CA ASN A 425 11.76 3.47 -26.58
C ASN A 425 11.52 2.48 -27.73
N LYS A 426 12.56 1.75 -28.15
CA LYS A 426 12.46 0.86 -29.32
C LYS A 426 12.97 -0.55 -29.03
N LEU A 427 12.22 -1.53 -29.54
CA LEU A 427 12.66 -2.91 -29.63
C LEU A 427 13.53 -3.15 -30.85
N TYR A 428 14.58 -3.92 -30.68
CA TYR A 428 15.50 -4.37 -31.73
C TYR A 428 15.59 -5.90 -31.67
N ASP A 429 14.87 -6.56 -32.55
CA ASP A 429 14.91 -7.98 -32.75
C ASP A 429 16.36 -8.43 -33.11
N PHE A 430 16.84 -9.51 -32.54
CA PHE A 430 18.22 -9.96 -32.73
C PHE A 430 18.48 -10.50 -34.13
N GLU A 431 17.49 -11.10 -34.80
CA GLU A 431 17.65 -11.60 -36.16
C GLU A 431 17.90 -10.45 -37.14
N SER A 432 17.08 -9.38 -37.02
CA SER A 432 17.21 -8.19 -37.89
C SER A 432 18.30 -7.21 -37.42
N ASN A 433 18.71 -7.27 -36.16
CA ASN A 433 19.69 -6.36 -35.56
C ASN A 433 20.76 -7.10 -34.75
N PRO A 434 21.58 -7.96 -35.35
CA PRO A 434 22.50 -8.85 -34.63
C PRO A 434 23.62 -8.12 -33.87
N ARG A 435 23.82 -6.82 -34.15
CA ARG A 435 24.81 -5.98 -33.45
C ARG A 435 24.28 -5.37 -32.17
N ARG A 436 22.97 -5.48 -31.91
CA ARG A 436 22.37 -4.98 -30.67
C ARG A 436 22.53 -6.01 -29.56
N LYS A 437 22.84 -5.51 -28.37
CA LYS A 437 23.17 -6.35 -27.22
C LYS A 437 22.49 -5.82 -25.97
N VAL A 438 22.10 -6.74 -25.11
CA VAL A 438 21.67 -6.48 -23.73
C VAL A 438 22.91 -6.19 -22.89
N TYR A 439 22.88 -5.08 -22.13
CA TYR A 439 23.92 -4.83 -21.13
C TYR A 439 23.72 -5.80 -19.96
N PHE A 440 24.73 -6.60 -19.70
CA PHE A 440 24.69 -7.63 -18.66
C PHE A 440 25.82 -7.43 -17.67
N THR A 441 25.46 -7.09 -16.43
CA THR A 441 26.37 -6.77 -15.33
C THR A 441 26.19 -7.76 -14.21
N VAL A 442 27.25 -8.40 -13.76
CA VAL A 442 27.23 -9.39 -12.67
C VAL A 442 28.44 -9.27 -11.76
N SER A 443 28.26 -9.56 -10.47
CA SER A 443 29.36 -9.80 -9.53
C SER A 443 29.84 -11.26 -9.54
N GLN A 444 30.99 -11.54 -8.91
CA GLN A 444 31.59 -12.87 -8.93
C GLN A 444 30.68 -13.95 -8.33
N ASP A 445 29.99 -13.65 -7.22
CA ASP A 445 29.10 -14.61 -6.56
C ASP A 445 27.87 -14.98 -7.43
N VAL A 446 27.46 -14.08 -8.32
CA VAL A 446 26.40 -14.35 -9.31
C VAL A 446 26.98 -15.12 -10.51
N LEU A 447 28.16 -14.72 -11.00
CA LEU A 447 28.79 -15.37 -12.13
C LEU A 447 29.15 -16.85 -11.84
N ASP A 448 29.46 -17.17 -10.60
CA ASP A 448 29.83 -18.55 -10.19
C ASP A 448 28.61 -19.51 -10.23
N LYS A 449 27.40 -19.01 -10.28
CA LYS A 449 26.19 -19.85 -10.33
C LYS A 449 26.06 -20.54 -11.69
N GLU A 450 25.67 -21.81 -11.67
CA GLU A 450 25.54 -22.62 -12.89
C GLU A 450 24.48 -22.04 -13.85
N SER A 451 23.37 -21.52 -13.30
CA SER A 451 22.33 -20.86 -14.09
C SER A 451 22.85 -19.63 -14.85
N THR A 452 23.74 -18.84 -14.23
CA THR A 452 24.40 -17.70 -14.86
C THR A 452 25.36 -18.10 -15.97
N LYS A 453 26.19 -19.11 -15.72
CA LYS A 453 27.13 -19.64 -16.74
C LYS A 453 26.37 -20.13 -17.97
N ASN A 454 25.30 -20.89 -17.76
CA ASN A 454 24.47 -21.41 -18.84
C ASN A 454 23.78 -20.26 -19.63
N PHE A 455 23.28 -19.24 -18.95
CA PHE A 455 22.72 -18.07 -19.61
C PHE A 455 23.74 -17.31 -20.46
N VAL A 456 24.93 -17.04 -19.91
CA VAL A 456 26.03 -16.39 -20.63
C VAL A 456 26.45 -17.23 -21.84
N GLN A 457 26.61 -18.54 -21.68
CA GLN A 457 26.95 -19.42 -22.79
C GLN A 457 25.89 -19.39 -23.91
N THR A 458 24.63 -19.42 -23.54
CA THR A 458 23.50 -19.45 -24.50
C THR A 458 23.37 -18.14 -25.28
N TYR A 459 23.54 -16.99 -24.61
CA TYR A 459 23.26 -15.70 -25.19
C TYR A 459 24.51 -14.82 -25.42
N SER A 460 25.71 -15.35 -25.35
CA SER A 460 27.01 -14.62 -25.46
C SER A 460 27.11 -13.69 -26.66
N ALA A 461 26.47 -14.04 -27.78
CA ALA A 461 26.41 -13.20 -28.99
C ALA A 461 25.57 -11.95 -28.82
N HIS A 462 24.60 -11.95 -27.90
CA HIS A 462 23.61 -10.92 -27.65
C HIS A 462 23.77 -10.19 -26.31
N LEU A 463 24.85 -10.52 -25.56
CA LEU A 463 25.17 -9.85 -24.31
C LEU A 463 26.42 -8.99 -24.46
N GLU A 464 26.43 -7.86 -23.77
CA GLU A 464 27.56 -6.96 -23.63
C GLU A 464 27.87 -6.70 -22.17
N ASN A 465 29.17 -6.82 -21.82
CA ASN A 465 29.61 -6.59 -20.45
C ASN A 465 29.61 -5.09 -20.13
N ASP A 466 28.96 -4.68 -19.05
CA ASP A 466 29.04 -3.32 -18.53
C ASP A 466 29.48 -3.33 -17.06
N ASN A 467 30.77 -3.07 -16.82
CA ASN A 467 31.35 -3.03 -15.48
C ASN A 467 31.45 -1.61 -14.92
N SER A 468 31.07 -0.62 -15.68
CA SER A 468 31.24 0.79 -15.28
C SER A 468 30.02 1.37 -14.57
N THR A 469 28.82 0.96 -14.98
CA THR A 469 27.56 1.57 -14.52
C THR A 469 27.24 1.28 -13.06
N TYR A 470 27.64 0.10 -12.54
CA TYR A 470 27.33 -0.35 -11.17
C TYR A 470 28.62 -0.72 -10.40
N SER A 471 29.68 0.07 -10.58
CA SER A 471 31.03 -0.23 -10.04
C SER A 471 31.06 -0.38 -8.51
N GLU A 472 30.15 0.26 -7.79
CA GLU A 472 30.01 0.13 -6.32
C GLU A 472 29.62 -1.28 -5.86
N TYR A 473 29.10 -2.13 -6.75
CA TYR A 473 28.72 -3.53 -6.45
C TYR A 473 29.73 -4.56 -6.97
N ASN A 474 30.95 -4.12 -7.30
CA ASN A 474 32.08 -4.96 -7.73
C ASN A 474 31.71 -5.88 -8.90
N PRO A 475 31.24 -5.36 -10.03
CA PRO A 475 30.98 -6.17 -11.20
C PRO A 475 32.29 -6.76 -11.77
N VAL A 476 32.17 -7.91 -12.42
CA VAL A 476 33.31 -8.63 -13.03
C VAL A 476 33.10 -8.83 -14.53
N GLU A 477 34.23 -8.98 -15.24
CA GLU A 477 34.19 -9.41 -16.63
C GLU A 477 33.84 -10.90 -16.70
N TRP A 478 32.95 -11.24 -17.60
CA TRP A 478 32.48 -12.62 -17.79
C TRP A 478 32.76 -13.13 -19.22
N LYS A 479 33.45 -12.32 -20.05
CA LYS A 479 33.98 -12.70 -21.37
C LYS A 479 35.44 -13.07 -21.30
#